data_294c3088adc73fecb02d13cbbcc4824d
#
_entry.id   294c3088adc73fecb02d13cbbcc4824d
#
_cell.length_a   1.000
_cell.length_b   1.000
_cell.length_c   1.000
_cell.angle_alpha   90.00
_cell.angle_beta   90.00
_cell.angle_gamma   90.00
#
_symmetry.space_group_name_H-M   'P 1'
#
loop_
_entity.id
_entity.type
_entity.pdbx_description
1 polymer ?
#
loop_
_entity_poly.entity_id
_entity_poly.type
_entity_poly.pdbx_seq_one_letter_code
_entity_poly.pdbx_strand_id
1 'polypeptide(L)'
;MAGSNFVDYVKIFARSGHGGAGSCHFRREKFVAFGGPDGGDGGKGGSIILQGDRQYWTLIHLKYQRHQFAEDGECGHGARSTGKDAQDIVIPVPLGTVARRLVEQEDGTTTIEYVGEVTEHGDRLTLLKGGRGGLGNWHFKSATNQAPRYAQPGEEGDEGAFILELKVLADVGLVGFPNAGKSTLLSVVSAAKPKIANYAFTTLEPNLGIVEVRDHKSFVMADIPGIIEGAHEGKGLGTRFLRHIERNSALLFMVPADSDDIAKDYEILLGELTQYNPELLDKQRLLAVTKCDMLDDELIEEMRPTLPEGIPSVFISSVANMNITKLKDMLWDALQK
;
A
#
# COMPACT_ATOMS: atom_id res chain seq x y z
N MET A 1 -13.27 7.28 23.63
CA MET A 1 -13.40 7.34 22.15
C MET A 1 -12.34 6.42 21.57
N ALA A 2 -12.72 5.22 21.11
CA ALA A 2 -11.79 4.32 20.44
C ALA A 2 -11.51 4.88 19.05
N GLY A 3 -10.32 5.45 18.86
CA GLY A 3 -9.87 5.95 17.58
C GLY A 3 -9.88 4.84 16.51
N SER A 4 -10.22 5.19 15.30
CA SER A 4 -10.19 4.28 14.13
C SER A 4 -8.82 3.62 14.00
N ASN A 5 -8.78 2.28 13.98
CA ASN A 5 -7.55 1.50 13.73
C ASN A 5 -7.12 1.53 12.24
N PHE A 6 -7.89 2.16 11.36
CA PHE A 6 -7.55 2.33 9.96
C PHE A 6 -6.98 3.73 9.74
N VAL A 7 -5.78 3.80 9.18
CA VAL A 7 -5.06 5.02 8.85
C VAL A 7 -4.59 4.90 7.41
N ASP A 8 -5.15 5.74 6.55
CA ASP A 8 -4.89 5.81 5.09
C ASP A 8 -3.98 6.97 4.70
N TYR A 9 -3.77 7.88 5.62
CA TYR A 9 -2.94 9.07 5.43
C TYR A 9 -2.05 9.29 6.66
N VAL A 10 -0.75 9.44 6.44
CA VAL A 10 0.21 9.74 7.49
C VAL A 10 1.32 10.65 6.98
N LYS A 11 1.71 11.62 7.80
CA LYS A 11 2.92 12.41 7.60
C LYS A 11 4.03 11.81 8.46
N ILE A 12 5.15 11.47 7.82
CA ILE A 12 6.37 10.98 8.45
C ILE A 12 7.52 11.97 8.22
N PHE A 13 8.48 11.94 9.12
CA PHE A 13 9.74 12.67 9.02
C PHE A 13 10.85 11.64 8.87
N ALA A 14 11.58 11.71 7.77
CA ALA A 14 12.63 10.76 7.43
C ALA A 14 13.97 11.50 7.34
N ARG A 15 15.04 10.84 7.83
CA ARG A 15 16.43 11.28 7.66
C ARG A 15 17.28 10.07 7.34
N SER A 16 18.01 10.12 6.23
CA SER A 16 19.01 9.13 5.90
C SER A 16 20.31 9.41 6.67
N GLY A 17 21.11 8.37 6.85
CA GLY A 17 22.40 8.50 7.52
C GLY A 17 23.43 9.23 6.66
N HIS A 18 24.33 9.97 7.29
CA HIS A 18 25.52 10.53 6.64
C HIS A 18 26.52 9.42 6.34
N GLY A 19 27.32 9.55 5.30
CA GLY A 19 28.47 8.71 5.07
C GLY A 19 29.59 9.00 6.09
N GLY A 20 30.25 7.93 6.54
CA GLY A 20 31.42 8.07 7.40
C GLY A 20 32.57 8.77 6.70
N ALA A 21 33.36 9.55 7.40
CA ALA A 21 34.56 10.19 6.83
C ALA A 21 35.66 9.16 6.55
N GLY A 22 36.41 9.33 5.47
CA GLY A 22 37.64 8.60 5.22
C GLY A 22 38.70 8.95 6.26
N SER A 23 39.60 8.02 6.53
CA SER A 23 40.67 8.19 7.50
C SER A 23 41.90 8.79 6.86
N CYS A 24 42.55 9.73 7.58
CA CYS A 24 43.89 10.24 7.25
C CYS A 24 44.92 9.60 8.16
N HIS A 25 45.13 8.30 8.05
CA HIS A 25 46.03 7.54 8.87
C HIS A 25 47.33 7.20 8.11
N PHE A 26 48.43 7.08 8.86
CA PHE A 26 49.76 6.65 8.35
C PHE A 26 50.20 5.42 9.11
N ARG A 27 50.71 4.45 8.38
CA ARG A 27 51.23 3.20 8.96
C ARG A 27 52.36 3.51 9.97
N ARG A 28 52.23 2.95 11.16
CA ARG A 28 53.19 3.05 12.23
C ARG A 28 53.60 1.66 12.69
N GLU A 29 54.83 1.27 12.41
CA GLU A 29 55.36 -0.03 12.84
C GLU A 29 56.74 0.15 13.47
N LYS A 30 57.14 -0.83 14.31
CA LYS A 30 58.45 -0.86 14.90
C LYS A 30 59.53 -0.95 13.79
N PHE A 31 60.51 -0.11 13.83
CA PHE A 31 61.58 0.02 12.83
C PHE A 31 61.19 0.61 11.47
N VAL A 32 59.99 1.12 11.28
CA VAL A 32 59.60 1.86 10.08
C VAL A 32 59.46 3.34 10.43
N ALA A 33 60.47 4.14 10.06
CA ALA A 33 60.50 5.57 10.40
C ALA A 33 59.41 6.38 9.69
N PHE A 34 59.04 6.02 8.44
CA PHE A 34 58.05 6.68 7.63
C PHE A 34 57.15 5.63 6.96
N GLY A 35 56.01 5.34 7.58
CA GLY A 35 54.98 4.53 6.95
C GLY A 35 54.20 5.35 5.91
N GLY A 36 53.76 4.70 4.84
CA GLY A 36 52.90 5.33 3.84
C GLY A 36 51.49 5.58 4.34
N PRO A 37 50.64 6.30 3.56
CA PRO A 37 49.23 6.47 3.87
C PRO A 37 48.52 5.11 3.88
N ASP A 38 47.76 4.85 4.90
CA ASP A 38 47.02 3.61 5.10
C ASP A 38 45.61 3.83 5.72
N GLY A 39 45.08 5.05 5.60
CA GLY A 39 43.73 5.36 6.03
C GLY A 39 42.68 4.67 5.15
N GLY A 40 41.76 3.97 5.78
CA GLY A 40 40.61 3.31 5.13
C GLY A 40 39.48 4.26 4.82
N ASP A 41 38.51 3.78 4.05
CA ASP A 41 37.36 4.54 3.63
C ASP A 41 36.29 4.57 4.72
N GLY A 42 35.40 5.56 4.71
CA GLY A 42 34.22 5.59 5.56
C GLY A 42 33.15 4.63 5.04
N GLY A 43 32.30 4.17 5.93
CA GLY A 43 31.12 3.37 5.62
C GLY A 43 29.98 4.22 5.03
N LYS A 44 29.07 3.59 4.32
CA LYS A 44 27.87 4.23 3.78
C LYS A 44 26.84 4.47 4.88
N GLY A 45 26.12 5.60 4.85
CA GLY A 45 24.96 5.87 5.70
C GLY A 45 23.75 5.04 5.27
N GLY A 46 22.84 4.76 6.21
CA GLY A 46 21.62 4.01 5.97
C GLY A 46 20.62 4.80 5.13
N SER A 47 19.91 4.11 4.24
CA SER A 47 18.83 4.66 3.42
C SER A 47 17.47 4.44 4.08
N ILE A 48 16.44 5.20 3.66
CA ILE A 48 15.04 4.99 4.05
C ILE A 48 14.28 4.44 2.84
N ILE A 49 13.70 3.25 2.99
CA ILE A 49 13.07 2.50 1.90
C ILE A 49 11.67 2.07 2.33
N LEU A 50 10.65 2.36 1.51
CA LEU A 50 9.34 1.72 1.64
C LEU A 50 9.37 0.35 0.96
N GLN A 51 8.75 -0.64 1.57
CA GLN A 51 8.60 -1.98 1.00
C GLN A 51 7.14 -2.41 1.03
N GLY A 52 6.61 -2.81 -0.12
CA GLY A 52 5.25 -3.32 -0.24
C GLY A 52 5.08 -4.66 0.48
N ASP A 53 4.08 -4.73 1.36
CA ASP A 53 3.76 -5.96 2.07
C ASP A 53 2.24 -6.17 2.13
N ARG A 54 1.78 -7.31 1.57
CA ARG A 54 0.37 -7.72 1.56
C ARG A 54 -0.22 -7.97 2.95
N GLN A 55 0.61 -8.16 3.97
CA GLN A 55 0.14 -8.37 5.35
C GLN A 55 -0.30 -7.05 6.01
N TYR A 56 0.13 -5.92 5.46
CA TYR A 56 -0.27 -4.60 5.92
C TYR A 56 -1.45 -4.09 5.10
N TRP A 57 -2.49 -3.61 5.77
CA TRP A 57 -3.71 -3.06 5.18
C TRP A 57 -4.00 -1.62 5.67
N THR A 58 -3.12 -1.05 6.50
CA THR A 58 -3.23 0.30 7.04
C THR A 58 -1.86 0.87 7.37
N LEU A 59 -1.74 2.19 7.39
CA LEU A 59 -0.54 2.90 7.80
C LEU A 59 -0.49 3.21 9.31
N ILE A 60 -1.29 2.51 10.14
CA ILE A 60 -1.45 2.81 11.56
C ILE A 60 -0.14 2.76 12.34
N HIS A 61 0.77 1.83 12.02
CA HIS A 61 2.06 1.70 12.69
C HIS A 61 2.89 2.97 12.52
N LEU A 62 2.81 3.66 11.36
CA LEU A 62 3.51 4.91 11.08
C LEU A 62 2.89 6.12 11.80
N LYS A 63 1.61 6.03 12.22
CA LYS A 63 0.99 7.06 13.07
C LYS A 63 1.69 7.16 14.43
N TYR A 64 2.21 6.03 14.94
CA TYR A 64 2.93 5.97 16.22
C TYR A 64 4.44 6.12 16.05
N GLN A 65 4.99 5.75 14.88
CA GLN A 65 6.41 5.86 14.55
C GLN A 65 6.62 6.84 13.39
N ARG A 66 6.39 8.12 13.64
CA ARG A 66 6.47 9.16 12.59
C ARG A 66 7.90 9.56 12.21
N HIS A 67 8.86 9.28 13.08
CA HIS A 67 10.26 9.63 12.88
C HIS A 67 11.04 8.39 12.45
N GLN A 68 11.63 8.44 11.27
CA GLN A 68 12.39 7.36 10.66
C GLN A 68 13.80 7.90 10.37
N PHE A 69 14.74 7.64 11.29
CA PHE A 69 16.09 8.17 11.23
C PHE A 69 17.08 7.01 11.09
N ALA A 70 17.73 6.92 9.94
CA ALA A 70 18.77 5.93 9.71
C ALA A 70 20.09 6.35 10.36
N GLU A 71 20.90 5.37 10.67
CA GLU A 71 22.21 5.56 11.28
C GLU A 71 23.23 6.05 10.24
N ASP A 72 24.26 6.77 10.74
CA ASP A 72 25.39 7.22 9.94
C ASP A 72 26.37 6.06 9.71
N GLY A 73 27.12 6.11 8.61
CA GLY A 73 28.23 5.20 8.36
C GLY A 73 29.39 5.47 9.29
N GLU A 74 30.10 4.42 9.70
CA GLU A 74 31.28 4.56 10.53
C GLU A 74 32.44 5.21 9.76
N CYS A 75 33.26 6.00 10.46
CA CYS A 75 34.48 6.55 9.87
C CYS A 75 35.48 5.44 9.53
N GLY A 76 36.31 5.66 8.51
CA GLY A 76 37.44 4.79 8.20
C GLY A 76 38.50 4.78 9.28
N HIS A 77 39.27 3.71 9.36
CA HIS A 77 40.34 3.53 10.35
C HIS A 77 41.71 3.33 9.67
N GLY A 78 42.74 3.16 10.48
CA GLY A 78 44.06 2.78 10.00
C GLY A 78 44.13 1.37 9.41
N ALA A 79 45.29 1.02 8.84
CA ALA A 79 45.49 -0.29 8.18
C ALA A 79 44.53 -0.57 7.03
N ARG A 80 44.05 0.48 6.35
CA ARG A 80 43.02 0.43 5.25
C ARG A 80 41.71 -0.21 5.69
N SER A 81 41.40 -0.13 6.97
CA SER A 81 40.12 -0.67 7.48
C SER A 81 38.99 0.29 7.14
N THR A 82 38.06 -0.19 6.31
CA THR A 82 36.85 0.53 5.94
C THR A 82 35.90 0.57 7.13
N GLY A 83 35.25 1.71 7.37
CA GLY A 83 34.20 1.86 8.34
C GLY A 83 33.01 0.99 7.96
N LYS A 84 32.24 0.55 8.95
CA LYS A 84 31.03 -0.28 8.74
C LYS A 84 29.94 0.55 8.08
N ASP A 85 29.26 -0.05 7.08
CA ASP A 85 28.07 0.52 6.49
C ASP A 85 26.91 0.46 7.50
N ALA A 86 26.13 1.53 7.58
CA ALA A 86 24.88 1.55 8.34
C ALA A 86 23.80 0.72 7.65
N GLN A 87 22.86 0.20 8.43
CA GLN A 87 21.73 -0.56 7.91
C GLN A 87 20.67 0.37 7.35
N ASP A 88 20.07 -0.04 6.23
CA ASP A 88 18.90 0.63 5.66
C ASP A 88 17.67 0.40 6.55
N ILE A 89 16.84 1.43 6.74
CA ILE A 89 15.52 1.29 7.37
C ILE A 89 14.53 0.91 6.28
N VAL A 90 13.96 -0.29 6.41
CA VAL A 90 12.90 -0.78 5.54
C VAL A 90 11.57 -0.64 6.26
N ILE A 91 10.69 0.21 5.73
CA ILE A 91 9.37 0.51 6.28
C ILE A 91 8.34 -0.32 5.50
N PRO A 92 7.69 -1.32 6.11
CA PRO A 92 6.64 -2.07 5.43
C PRO A 92 5.40 -1.18 5.28
N VAL A 93 4.83 -1.18 4.07
CA VAL A 93 3.62 -0.41 3.74
C VAL A 93 2.64 -1.27 2.94
N PRO A 94 1.32 -1.01 3.05
CA PRO A 94 0.31 -1.65 2.20
C PRO A 94 0.58 -1.40 0.72
N LEU A 95 0.10 -2.31 -0.13
CA LEU A 95 0.13 -2.11 -1.58
C LEU A 95 -0.77 -0.93 -1.97
N GLY A 96 -0.36 -0.18 -3.00
CA GLY A 96 -1.02 1.05 -3.42
C GLY A 96 -0.70 2.26 -2.54
N THR A 97 0.35 2.18 -1.71
CA THR A 97 0.85 3.35 -0.96
C THR A 97 1.60 4.29 -1.88
N VAL A 98 1.15 5.53 -1.93
CA VAL A 98 1.81 6.64 -2.64
C VAL A 98 2.61 7.48 -1.68
N ALA A 99 3.85 7.76 -2.04
CA ALA A 99 4.73 8.66 -1.30
C ALA A 99 4.86 10.00 -2.02
N ARG A 100 4.71 11.09 -1.26
CA ARG A 100 4.94 12.46 -1.73
C ARG A 100 5.87 13.17 -0.75
N ARG A 101 6.82 13.94 -1.26
CA ARG A 101 7.72 14.78 -0.46
C ARG A 101 7.13 16.17 -0.29
N LEU A 102 7.18 16.70 0.92
CA LEU A 102 6.91 18.11 1.20
C LEU A 102 8.20 18.90 1.03
N VAL A 103 8.21 19.84 0.09
CA VAL A 103 9.35 20.71 -0.16
C VAL A 103 8.93 22.14 0.21
N GLU A 104 9.60 22.71 1.19
CA GLU A 104 9.43 24.11 1.55
C GLU A 104 10.26 24.97 0.56
N GLN A 105 9.59 25.90 -0.11
CA GLN A 105 10.24 26.85 -1.02
C GLN A 105 10.73 28.07 -0.24
N GLU A 106 11.66 28.81 -0.83
CA GLU A 106 12.24 30.02 -0.22
C GLU A 106 11.21 31.13 0.06
N ASP A 107 10.08 31.08 -0.62
CA ASP A 107 8.93 32.01 -0.43
C ASP A 107 8.01 31.61 0.73
N GLY A 108 8.33 30.52 1.46
CA GLY A 108 7.52 29.98 2.56
C GLY A 108 6.33 29.15 2.10
N THR A 109 6.15 28.91 0.80
CA THR A 109 5.14 28.00 0.28
C THR A 109 5.63 26.55 0.35
N THR A 110 4.72 25.62 0.69
CA THR A 110 5.01 24.19 0.69
C THR A 110 4.49 23.56 -0.60
N THR A 111 5.38 23.02 -1.41
CA THR A 111 5.01 22.24 -2.59
C THR A 111 5.04 20.74 -2.26
N ILE A 112 4.22 19.98 -2.99
CA ILE A 112 4.10 18.54 -2.84
C ILE A 112 4.64 17.88 -4.09
N GLU A 113 5.76 17.18 -3.96
CA GLU A 113 6.39 16.44 -5.05
C GLU A 113 6.03 14.96 -4.98
N TYR A 114 5.66 14.38 -6.11
CA TYR A 114 5.43 12.94 -6.22
C TYR A 114 6.76 12.19 -6.25
N VAL A 115 6.95 11.25 -5.32
CA VAL A 115 8.17 10.43 -5.22
C VAL A 115 7.98 9.09 -5.92
N GLY A 116 6.86 8.44 -5.70
CA GLY A 116 6.55 7.14 -6.29
C GLY A 116 5.39 6.44 -5.60
N GLU A 117 5.13 5.23 -6.05
CA GLU A 117 4.07 4.36 -5.55
C GLU A 117 4.59 2.93 -5.40
N VAL A 118 4.10 2.23 -4.38
CA VAL A 118 4.42 0.82 -4.10
C VAL A 118 3.19 0.00 -4.48
N THR A 119 3.26 -0.78 -5.56
CA THR A 119 2.10 -1.47 -6.14
C THR A 119 2.12 -2.97 -5.90
N GLU A 120 3.29 -3.60 -5.78
CA GLU A 120 3.42 -5.05 -5.66
C GLU A 120 4.08 -5.46 -4.34
N HIS A 121 3.85 -6.72 -3.95
CA HIS A 121 4.52 -7.29 -2.78
C HIS A 121 6.03 -7.42 -3.03
N GLY A 122 6.81 -6.87 -2.12
CA GLY A 122 8.27 -6.85 -2.25
C GLY A 122 8.84 -5.67 -3.03
N ASP A 123 7.99 -4.85 -3.69
CA ASP A 123 8.42 -3.59 -4.30
C ASP A 123 9.13 -2.70 -3.30
N ARG A 124 10.20 -2.06 -3.75
CA ARG A 124 11.00 -1.15 -2.93
C ARG A 124 11.06 0.24 -3.53
N LEU A 125 10.59 1.22 -2.79
CA LEU A 125 10.67 2.64 -3.13
C LEU A 125 11.63 3.34 -2.15
N THR A 126 12.77 3.82 -2.65
CA THR A 126 13.71 4.57 -1.84
C THR A 126 13.22 6.00 -1.67
N LEU A 127 12.89 6.40 -0.43
CA LEU A 127 12.53 7.77 -0.09
C LEU A 127 13.76 8.67 0.00
N LEU A 128 14.77 8.21 0.74
CA LEU A 128 16.03 8.93 0.94
C LEU A 128 17.22 7.97 0.84
N LYS A 129 18.25 8.36 0.10
CA LYS A 129 19.49 7.59 0.00
C LYS A 129 20.47 8.01 1.10
N GLY A 130 21.12 7.03 1.71
CA GLY A 130 22.24 7.31 2.62
C GLY A 130 23.44 7.91 1.90
N GLY A 131 24.16 8.77 2.58
CA GLY A 131 25.39 9.39 2.10
C GLY A 131 26.48 8.34 1.82
N ARG A 132 27.33 8.58 0.84
CA ARG A 132 28.48 7.71 0.55
C ARG A 132 29.60 7.96 1.54
N GLY A 133 30.29 6.90 1.93
CA GLY A 133 31.51 7.02 2.71
C GLY A 133 32.64 7.79 1.97
N GLY A 134 33.37 8.58 2.69
CA GLY A 134 34.51 9.31 2.15
C GLY A 134 35.73 8.40 1.92
N LEU A 135 36.52 8.71 0.93
CA LEU A 135 37.75 7.95 0.61
C LEU A 135 38.89 8.29 1.59
N GLY A 136 39.59 7.24 2.04
CA GLY A 136 40.77 7.35 2.87
C GLY A 136 42.00 7.93 2.13
N ASN A 137 43.00 8.41 2.89
CA ASN A 137 44.16 9.06 2.29
C ASN A 137 44.99 8.15 1.38
N TRP A 138 44.91 6.84 1.51
CA TRP A 138 45.64 5.92 0.65
C TRP A 138 45.21 5.99 -0.82
N HIS A 139 43.99 6.38 -1.13
CA HIS A 139 43.48 6.59 -2.50
C HIS A 139 44.14 7.80 -3.18
N PHE A 140 44.58 8.80 -2.43
CA PHE A 140 45.13 10.03 -2.94
C PHE A 140 46.66 9.98 -3.12
N LYS A 141 47.29 8.82 -2.90
CA LYS A 141 48.67 8.58 -3.14
C LYS A 141 48.99 8.62 -4.62
N SER A 142 49.95 9.45 -5.01
CA SER A 142 50.42 9.57 -6.39
C SER A 142 51.95 9.68 -6.44
N ALA A 143 52.53 9.66 -7.63
CA ALA A 143 53.97 9.81 -7.82
C ALA A 143 54.51 11.14 -7.28
N THR A 144 53.72 12.19 -7.39
CA THR A 144 54.05 13.56 -6.90
C THR A 144 53.62 13.82 -5.48
N ASN A 145 52.63 13.08 -4.94
CA ASN A 145 52.14 13.19 -3.57
C ASN A 145 52.14 11.81 -2.91
N GLN A 146 53.26 11.41 -2.34
CA GLN A 146 53.43 10.08 -1.73
C GLN A 146 52.84 9.97 -0.32
N ALA A 147 52.57 11.11 0.33
CA ALA A 147 52.11 11.18 1.73
C ALA A 147 50.94 12.17 1.88
N PRO A 148 49.79 11.92 1.25
CA PRO A 148 48.61 12.80 1.36
C PRO A 148 48.11 12.86 2.81
N ARG A 149 48.00 14.08 3.35
CA ARG A 149 47.54 14.36 4.72
C ARG A 149 46.07 14.79 4.76
N TYR A 150 45.28 14.33 3.80
CA TYR A 150 43.83 14.58 3.69
C TYR A 150 43.11 13.31 3.30
N ALA A 151 41.89 13.24 3.71
CA ALA A 151 40.93 12.23 3.31
C ALA A 151 39.62 12.93 2.90
N GLN A 152 38.75 12.25 2.20
CA GLN A 152 37.46 12.79 1.79
C GLN A 152 36.47 12.71 2.96
N PRO A 153 35.70 13.76 3.27
CA PRO A 153 34.57 13.65 4.17
C PRO A 153 33.51 12.73 3.56
N GLY A 154 32.68 12.11 4.38
CA GLY A 154 31.50 11.43 3.89
C GLY A 154 30.51 12.41 3.27
N GLU A 155 29.67 11.93 2.37
CA GLU A 155 28.56 12.71 1.85
C GLU A 155 27.49 12.88 2.92
N GLU A 156 26.85 14.04 2.94
CA GLU A 156 25.72 14.28 3.84
C GLU A 156 24.53 13.42 3.42
N GLY A 157 23.79 12.92 4.40
CA GLY A 157 22.48 12.33 4.18
C GLY A 157 21.44 13.40 3.86
N ASP A 158 20.31 12.98 3.38
CA ASP A 158 19.16 13.87 3.06
C ASP A 158 18.06 13.70 4.13
N GLU A 159 17.28 14.76 4.35
CA GLU A 159 16.14 14.74 5.24
C GLU A 159 14.91 15.36 4.60
N GLY A 160 13.74 14.97 5.07
CA GLY A 160 12.50 15.51 4.54
C GLY A 160 11.25 14.99 5.26
N ALA A 161 10.16 15.70 5.03
CA ALA A 161 8.83 15.29 5.43
C ALA A 161 8.12 14.64 4.24
N PHE A 162 7.51 13.48 4.49
CA PHE A 162 6.80 12.73 3.47
C PHE A 162 5.35 12.51 3.89
N ILE A 163 4.47 12.61 2.92
CA ILE A 163 3.09 12.18 3.03
C ILE A 163 2.98 10.81 2.39
N LEU A 164 2.53 9.85 3.16
CA LEU A 164 2.15 8.52 2.67
C LEU A 164 0.64 8.44 2.64
N GLU A 165 0.10 8.12 1.48
CA GLU A 165 -1.32 8.03 1.22
C GLU A 165 -1.64 6.67 0.60
N LEU A 166 -2.55 5.95 1.21
CA LEU A 166 -3.02 4.67 0.70
C LEU A 166 -4.13 4.90 -0.32
N LYS A 167 -3.87 4.57 -1.59
CA LYS A 167 -4.83 4.74 -2.69
C LYS A 167 -5.71 3.52 -2.95
N VAL A 168 -5.42 2.38 -2.34
CA VAL A 168 -6.23 1.17 -2.49
C VAL A 168 -7.41 1.27 -1.54
N LEU A 169 -8.63 1.25 -2.11
CA LEU A 169 -9.85 1.28 -1.33
C LEU A 169 -10.22 -0.10 -0.80
N ALA A 170 -10.16 -1.13 -1.65
CA ALA A 170 -10.53 -2.49 -1.26
C ALA A 170 -10.01 -3.52 -2.28
N ASP A 171 -9.89 -4.75 -1.83
CA ASP A 171 -9.60 -5.90 -2.70
C ASP A 171 -10.87 -6.34 -3.44
N VAL A 172 -12.04 -6.24 -2.77
CA VAL A 172 -13.37 -6.61 -3.31
C VAL A 172 -14.30 -5.41 -3.25
N GLY A 173 -14.84 -5.02 -4.40
CA GLY A 173 -15.90 -4.01 -4.52
C GLY A 173 -17.29 -4.66 -4.54
N LEU A 174 -18.23 -4.15 -3.72
CA LEU A 174 -19.63 -4.57 -3.75
C LEU A 174 -20.41 -3.77 -4.79
N VAL A 175 -21.09 -4.47 -5.68
CA VAL A 175 -21.93 -3.91 -6.75
C VAL A 175 -23.35 -4.46 -6.60
N GLY A 176 -24.34 -3.61 -6.58
CA GLY A 176 -25.75 -4.07 -6.47
C GLY A 176 -26.71 -2.91 -6.28
N PHE A 177 -27.97 -3.15 -6.57
CA PHE A 177 -29.05 -2.17 -6.40
C PHE A 177 -29.20 -1.69 -4.95
N PRO A 178 -29.86 -0.55 -4.72
CA PRO A 178 -30.29 -0.17 -3.39
C PRO A 178 -31.05 -1.32 -2.73
N ASN A 179 -30.84 -1.53 -1.44
CA ASN A 179 -31.44 -2.61 -0.66
C ASN A 179 -31.10 -4.06 -1.09
N ALA A 180 -30.12 -4.27 -1.97
CA ALA A 180 -29.59 -5.60 -2.28
C ALA A 180 -28.85 -6.28 -1.11
N GLY A 181 -28.73 -5.62 0.04
CA GLY A 181 -28.10 -6.18 1.25
C GLY A 181 -26.59 -5.94 1.36
N LYS A 182 -26.01 -5.02 0.58
CA LYS A 182 -24.55 -4.73 0.58
C LYS A 182 -24.02 -4.38 1.97
N SER A 183 -24.58 -3.36 2.59
CA SER A 183 -24.12 -2.89 3.91
C SER A 183 -24.39 -3.91 5.02
N THR A 184 -25.46 -4.72 4.88
CA THR A 184 -25.77 -5.82 5.80
C THR A 184 -24.71 -6.92 5.65
N LEU A 185 -24.40 -7.33 4.43
CA LEU A 185 -23.33 -8.30 4.18
C LEU A 185 -22.02 -7.82 4.78
N LEU A 186 -21.63 -6.56 4.48
CA LEU A 186 -20.38 -5.97 4.98
C LEU A 186 -20.31 -6.01 6.51
N SER A 187 -21.43 -5.75 7.19
CA SER A 187 -21.52 -5.79 8.67
C SER A 187 -21.34 -7.19 9.24
N VAL A 188 -21.81 -8.21 8.52
CA VAL A 188 -21.75 -9.61 8.96
C VAL A 188 -20.38 -10.24 8.69
N VAL A 189 -19.78 -9.94 7.54
CA VAL A 189 -18.49 -10.56 7.15
C VAL A 189 -17.29 -9.88 7.78
N SER A 190 -17.44 -8.63 8.21
CA SER A 190 -16.34 -7.84 8.77
C SER A 190 -15.95 -8.29 10.17
N ALA A 191 -14.66 -8.51 10.42
CA ALA A 191 -14.09 -8.84 11.73
C ALA A 191 -14.20 -7.68 12.74
N ALA A 192 -14.36 -6.46 12.26
CA ALA A 192 -14.60 -5.25 13.06
C ALA A 192 -15.80 -4.51 12.46
N LYS A 193 -16.47 -3.66 13.26
CA LYS A 193 -17.56 -2.82 12.72
C LYS A 193 -17.06 -2.07 11.47
N PRO A 194 -17.78 -2.16 10.34
CA PRO A 194 -17.45 -1.43 9.12
C PRO A 194 -17.26 0.05 9.43
N LYS A 195 -16.29 0.66 8.79
CA LYS A 195 -15.96 2.07 9.02
C LYS A 195 -16.24 2.88 7.79
N ILE A 196 -16.88 3.99 8.02
CA ILE A 196 -16.99 5.05 7.03
C ILE A 196 -15.59 5.67 6.89
N ALA A 197 -15.01 5.56 5.71
CA ALA A 197 -13.72 6.16 5.43
C ALA A 197 -13.92 7.53 4.78
N ASN A 198 -13.47 8.57 5.49
CA ASN A 198 -13.51 9.96 5.03
C ASN A 198 -12.27 10.24 4.18
N TYR A 199 -12.37 10.03 2.88
CA TYR A 199 -11.30 10.39 1.95
C TYR A 199 -11.49 11.83 1.49
N ALA A 200 -10.46 12.67 1.63
CA ALA A 200 -10.49 14.09 1.25
C ALA A 200 -10.81 14.34 -0.25
N PHE A 201 -10.87 13.28 -1.04
CA PHE A 201 -11.12 13.31 -2.49
C PHE A 201 -12.41 12.59 -2.91
N THR A 202 -13.22 12.06 -1.95
CA THR A 202 -14.50 11.40 -2.25
C THR A 202 -15.66 12.31 -1.84
N THR A 203 -16.64 12.45 -2.72
CA THR A 203 -17.93 13.10 -2.40
C THR A 203 -18.88 12.15 -1.66
N LEU A 204 -18.63 10.84 -1.75
CA LEU A 204 -19.36 9.78 -1.05
C LEU A 204 -18.36 8.98 -0.21
N GLU A 205 -18.73 8.70 1.04
CA GLU A 205 -17.92 7.97 2.00
C GLU A 205 -18.14 6.47 1.83
N PRO A 206 -17.15 5.69 1.33
CA PRO A 206 -17.28 4.25 1.23
C PRO A 206 -17.27 3.59 2.61
N ASN A 207 -18.08 2.56 2.78
CA ASN A 207 -18.01 1.71 3.94
C ASN A 207 -16.99 0.59 3.70
N LEU A 208 -15.94 0.54 4.51
CA LEU A 208 -14.90 -0.49 4.42
C LEU A 208 -15.06 -1.52 5.53
N GLY A 209 -14.91 -2.79 5.18
CA GLY A 209 -14.88 -3.91 6.12
C GLY A 209 -13.68 -4.81 5.86
N ILE A 210 -13.03 -5.24 6.94
CA ILE A 210 -11.95 -6.23 6.89
C ILE A 210 -12.60 -7.60 7.06
N VAL A 211 -12.44 -8.44 6.07
CA VAL A 211 -12.98 -9.80 6.04
C VAL A 211 -11.88 -10.78 6.39
N GLU A 212 -12.02 -11.45 7.53
CA GLU A 212 -11.13 -12.54 7.90
C GLU A 212 -11.58 -13.85 7.24
N VAL A 213 -10.62 -14.54 6.65
CA VAL A 213 -10.75 -15.88 6.08
C VAL A 213 -9.98 -16.87 6.95
N ARG A 214 -9.98 -18.16 6.61
CA ARG A 214 -9.21 -19.18 7.32
C ARG A 214 -7.71 -18.85 7.34
N ASP A 215 -6.98 -19.37 8.34
CA ASP A 215 -5.52 -19.23 8.49
C ASP A 215 -5.03 -17.79 8.68
N HIS A 216 -5.79 -16.96 9.41
CA HIS A 216 -5.45 -15.55 9.69
C HIS A 216 -5.24 -14.69 8.45
N LYS A 217 -5.78 -15.10 7.31
CA LYS A 217 -5.80 -14.32 6.08
C LYS A 217 -6.94 -13.32 6.12
N SER A 218 -6.75 -12.17 5.52
CA SER A 218 -7.77 -11.12 5.45
C SER A 218 -7.68 -10.35 4.15
N PHE A 219 -8.82 -9.79 3.74
CA PHE A 219 -8.91 -8.85 2.62
C PHE A 219 -9.88 -7.72 2.97
N VAL A 220 -9.78 -6.63 2.24
CA VAL A 220 -10.64 -5.46 2.43
C VAL A 220 -11.79 -5.50 1.43
N MET A 221 -13.02 -5.34 1.93
CA MET A 221 -14.24 -5.24 1.13
C MET A 221 -14.82 -3.85 1.26
N ALA A 222 -15.24 -3.24 0.16
CA ALA A 222 -15.86 -1.92 0.14
C ALA A 222 -17.29 -1.98 -0.38
N ASP A 223 -18.21 -1.37 0.35
CA ASP A 223 -19.51 -0.94 -0.16
C ASP A 223 -19.33 0.44 -0.78
N ILE A 224 -19.51 0.51 -2.09
CA ILE A 224 -19.31 1.72 -2.88
C ILE A 224 -20.68 2.31 -3.18
N PRO A 225 -21.19 3.25 -2.36
CA PRO A 225 -22.49 3.86 -2.60
C PRO A 225 -22.44 4.69 -3.88
N GLY A 226 -23.53 4.63 -4.66
CA GLY A 226 -23.72 5.50 -5.82
C GLY A 226 -23.11 5.04 -7.14
N ILE A 227 -22.62 3.79 -7.26
CA ILE A 227 -22.30 3.23 -8.59
C ILE A 227 -23.58 3.20 -9.46
N ILE A 228 -24.75 3.00 -8.84
CA ILE A 228 -26.03 2.78 -9.51
C ILE A 228 -26.96 3.99 -9.39
N GLU A 229 -26.86 4.84 -8.36
CA GLU A 229 -27.71 5.98 -8.17
C GLU A 229 -27.15 7.25 -8.86
N GLY A 230 -27.48 7.46 -10.14
CA GLY A 230 -27.26 8.73 -10.85
C GLY A 230 -25.90 8.88 -11.53
N ALA A 231 -25.19 7.80 -11.80
CA ALA A 231 -23.94 7.86 -12.56
C ALA A 231 -24.12 8.45 -13.97
N HIS A 232 -25.28 8.29 -14.57
CA HIS A 232 -25.65 8.83 -15.89
C HIS A 232 -26.25 10.26 -15.84
N GLU A 233 -26.57 10.81 -14.67
CA GLU A 233 -27.10 12.18 -14.55
C GLU A 233 -26.03 13.27 -14.50
N GLY A 234 -24.74 12.95 -14.70
CA GLY A 234 -23.68 13.95 -14.79
C GLY A 234 -23.36 14.69 -13.49
N LYS A 235 -23.97 14.32 -12.35
CA LYS A 235 -23.57 14.79 -11.03
C LYS A 235 -22.38 13.94 -10.52
N GLY A 236 -21.25 14.12 -11.19
CA GLY A 236 -20.09 13.29 -11.15
C GLY A 236 -19.61 12.94 -9.76
N LEU A 237 -19.62 11.66 -9.46
CA LEU A 237 -18.59 11.04 -8.63
C LEU A 237 -17.26 11.45 -9.26
N GLY A 238 -16.46 12.25 -8.54
CA GLY A 238 -15.27 12.84 -9.13
C GLY A 238 -14.39 11.75 -9.78
N THR A 239 -13.88 12.02 -10.97
CA THR A 239 -12.98 11.14 -11.75
C THR A 239 -11.78 10.58 -10.95
N ARG A 240 -11.50 11.12 -9.78
CA ARG A 240 -10.49 10.64 -8.83
C ARG A 240 -10.94 9.43 -8.01
N PHE A 241 -12.23 9.36 -7.63
CA PHE A 241 -12.80 8.22 -6.90
C PHE A 241 -12.82 6.94 -7.77
N LEU A 242 -13.04 7.12 -9.06
CA LEU A 242 -13.12 6.08 -10.07
C LEU A 242 -11.83 5.31 -10.28
N ARG A 243 -10.70 6.02 -10.26
CA ARG A 243 -9.36 5.41 -10.32
C ARG A 243 -9.06 4.45 -9.17
N HIS A 244 -9.81 4.52 -8.07
CA HIS A 244 -9.61 3.64 -6.92
C HIS A 244 -10.37 2.32 -7.06
N ILE A 245 -11.52 2.32 -7.77
CA ILE A 245 -12.25 1.10 -8.12
C ILE A 245 -11.48 0.30 -9.17
N GLU A 246 -10.76 0.97 -10.06
CA GLU A 246 -9.88 0.36 -11.06
C GLU A 246 -8.84 -0.59 -10.43
N ARG A 247 -8.52 -0.42 -9.16
CA ARG A 247 -7.53 -1.22 -8.44
C ARG A 247 -8.10 -2.34 -7.59
N ASN A 248 -9.43 -2.49 -7.51
CA ASN A 248 -10.01 -3.67 -6.88
C ASN A 248 -9.66 -4.90 -7.71
N SER A 249 -9.28 -5.99 -7.05
CA SER A 249 -8.90 -7.23 -7.74
C SER A 249 -10.14 -8.01 -8.16
N ALA A 250 -11.27 -7.89 -7.44
CA ALA A 250 -12.51 -8.58 -7.72
C ALA A 250 -13.76 -7.73 -7.47
N LEU A 251 -14.85 -8.04 -8.16
CA LEU A 251 -16.16 -7.42 -7.99
C LEU A 251 -17.18 -8.47 -7.56
N LEU A 252 -17.90 -8.19 -6.49
CA LEU A 252 -19.02 -9.01 -6.02
C LEU A 252 -20.34 -8.33 -6.39
N PHE A 253 -21.02 -8.90 -7.39
CA PHE A 253 -22.37 -8.49 -7.77
C PHE A 253 -23.38 -9.08 -6.79
N MET A 254 -24.28 -8.26 -6.31
CA MET A 254 -25.31 -8.65 -5.34
C MET A 254 -26.70 -8.38 -5.92
N VAL A 255 -27.42 -9.45 -6.17
CA VAL A 255 -28.83 -9.41 -6.64
C VAL A 255 -29.70 -10.09 -5.60
N PRO A 256 -30.78 -9.45 -5.15
CA PRO A 256 -31.67 -10.05 -4.16
C PRO A 256 -32.52 -11.18 -4.79
N ALA A 257 -32.80 -12.21 -4.01
CA ALA A 257 -33.56 -13.38 -4.46
C ALA A 257 -35.04 -13.06 -4.76
N ASP A 258 -35.56 -11.92 -4.30
CA ASP A 258 -36.89 -11.39 -4.60
C ASP A 258 -36.95 -10.63 -5.93
N SER A 259 -35.89 -10.65 -6.75
CA SER A 259 -35.89 -10.12 -8.12
C SER A 259 -36.64 -11.01 -9.08
N ASP A 260 -37.40 -10.42 -10.01
CA ASP A 260 -38.15 -11.13 -11.06
C ASP A 260 -37.20 -11.83 -12.07
N ASP A 261 -36.00 -11.30 -12.32
CA ASP A 261 -35.03 -11.86 -13.27
C ASP A 261 -33.58 -11.48 -12.85
N ILE A 262 -32.90 -12.44 -12.22
CA ILE A 262 -31.55 -12.26 -11.71
C ILE A 262 -30.51 -12.02 -12.83
N ALA A 263 -30.68 -12.71 -13.97
CA ALA A 263 -29.76 -12.57 -15.09
C ALA A 263 -29.86 -11.18 -15.72
N LYS A 264 -31.06 -10.68 -15.88
CA LYS A 264 -31.33 -9.33 -16.40
C LYS A 264 -30.81 -8.25 -15.45
N ASP A 265 -31.05 -8.40 -14.16
CA ASP A 265 -30.53 -7.47 -13.15
C ASP A 265 -29.00 -7.44 -13.16
N TYR A 266 -28.36 -8.59 -13.28
CA TYR A 266 -26.90 -8.68 -13.43
C TYR A 266 -26.44 -7.96 -14.70
N GLU A 267 -27.10 -8.13 -15.85
CA GLU A 267 -26.76 -7.45 -17.10
C GLU A 267 -26.91 -5.93 -17.00
N ILE A 268 -27.94 -5.45 -16.32
CA ILE A 268 -28.14 -4.00 -16.06
C ILE A 268 -26.96 -3.47 -15.24
N LEU A 269 -26.61 -4.14 -14.15
CA LEU A 269 -25.48 -3.76 -13.30
C LEU A 269 -24.14 -3.75 -14.07
N LEU A 270 -23.96 -4.76 -14.91
CA LEU A 270 -22.77 -4.86 -15.77
C LEU A 270 -22.75 -3.74 -16.82
N GLY A 271 -23.89 -3.40 -17.42
CA GLY A 271 -24.03 -2.31 -18.39
C GLY A 271 -23.71 -0.95 -17.77
N GLU A 272 -24.18 -0.68 -16.55
CA GLU A 272 -23.83 0.55 -15.83
C GLU A 272 -22.35 0.64 -15.50
N LEU A 273 -21.74 -0.45 -15.04
CA LEU A 273 -20.29 -0.51 -14.82
C LEU A 273 -19.50 -0.25 -16.11
N THR A 274 -19.96 -0.78 -17.24
CA THR A 274 -19.31 -0.60 -18.54
C THR A 274 -19.36 0.85 -19.00
N GLN A 275 -20.51 1.51 -18.81
CA GLN A 275 -20.65 2.94 -19.14
C GLN A 275 -19.76 3.81 -18.25
N TYR A 276 -19.50 3.33 -17.05
CA TYR A 276 -18.72 4.03 -16.06
C TYR A 276 -17.20 3.89 -16.32
N ASN A 277 -16.68 2.66 -16.39
CA ASN A 277 -15.32 2.34 -16.78
C ASN A 277 -15.23 0.94 -17.39
N PRO A 278 -14.96 0.84 -18.71
CA PRO A 278 -14.81 -0.46 -19.39
C PRO A 278 -13.73 -1.37 -18.80
N GLU A 279 -12.68 -0.82 -18.18
CA GLU A 279 -11.59 -1.60 -17.58
C GLU A 279 -12.04 -2.46 -16.39
N LEU A 280 -13.19 -2.13 -15.78
CA LEU A 280 -13.77 -2.94 -14.70
C LEU A 280 -14.30 -4.29 -15.19
N LEU A 281 -14.53 -4.43 -16.49
CA LEU A 281 -14.95 -5.69 -17.09
C LEU A 281 -13.86 -6.77 -17.10
N ASP A 282 -12.61 -6.38 -17.04
CA ASP A 282 -11.46 -7.30 -17.01
C ASP A 282 -11.21 -7.91 -15.63
N LYS A 283 -11.96 -7.45 -14.61
CA LYS A 283 -11.83 -7.94 -13.23
C LYS A 283 -12.51 -9.28 -13.01
N GLN A 284 -12.02 -10.01 -12.00
CA GLN A 284 -12.71 -11.20 -11.51
C GLN A 284 -14.11 -10.82 -10.99
N ARG A 285 -15.12 -11.55 -11.43
CA ARG A 285 -16.53 -11.28 -11.10
C ARG A 285 -17.16 -12.48 -10.42
N LEU A 286 -17.88 -12.22 -9.34
CA LEU A 286 -18.69 -13.21 -8.63
C LEU A 286 -20.10 -12.67 -8.48
N LEU A 287 -21.09 -13.57 -8.43
CA LEU A 287 -22.50 -13.24 -8.22
C LEU A 287 -22.95 -13.83 -6.88
N ALA A 288 -23.47 -12.98 -6.01
CA ALA A 288 -24.15 -13.40 -4.78
C ALA A 288 -25.66 -13.13 -4.91
N VAL A 289 -26.47 -14.18 -4.88
CA VAL A 289 -27.91 -14.05 -4.72
C VAL A 289 -28.19 -13.89 -3.22
N THR A 290 -28.76 -12.75 -2.83
CA THR A 290 -28.95 -12.38 -1.42
C THR A 290 -30.38 -12.63 -0.93
N LYS A 291 -30.62 -12.56 0.38
CA LYS A 291 -31.92 -12.76 1.03
C LYS A 291 -32.49 -14.18 0.81
N CYS A 292 -31.64 -15.17 0.66
CA CYS A 292 -32.07 -16.56 0.40
C CYS A 292 -32.76 -17.24 1.60
N ASP A 293 -32.81 -16.58 2.76
CA ASP A 293 -33.63 -16.98 3.91
C ASP A 293 -35.16 -16.94 3.63
N MET A 294 -35.54 -16.29 2.53
CA MET A 294 -36.93 -16.21 2.07
C MET A 294 -37.30 -17.34 1.09
N LEU A 295 -36.36 -18.16 0.68
CA LEU A 295 -36.52 -19.22 -0.30
C LEU A 295 -36.40 -20.60 0.35
N ASP A 296 -37.17 -21.55 -0.16
CA ASP A 296 -37.00 -22.97 0.13
C ASP A 296 -35.90 -23.59 -0.74
N ASP A 297 -35.31 -24.71 -0.30
CA ASP A 297 -34.25 -25.39 -1.03
C ASP A 297 -34.66 -25.80 -2.46
N GLU A 298 -35.94 -26.14 -2.67
CA GLU A 298 -36.50 -26.48 -4.00
C GLU A 298 -36.46 -25.29 -4.95
N LEU A 299 -36.82 -24.09 -4.49
CA LEU A 299 -36.77 -22.85 -5.28
C LEU A 299 -35.33 -22.46 -5.60
N ILE A 300 -34.40 -22.66 -4.67
CA ILE A 300 -32.95 -22.39 -4.92
C ILE A 300 -32.45 -23.28 -6.06
N GLU A 301 -32.84 -24.55 -6.10
CA GLU A 301 -32.44 -25.47 -7.19
C GLU A 301 -33.10 -25.11 -8.53
N GLU A 302 -34.36 -24.64 -8.54
CA GLU A 302 -35.02 -24.13 -9.74
C GLU A 302 -34.39 -22.84 -10.27
N MET A 303 -33.86 -21.98 -9.40
CA MET A 303 -33.20 -20.72 -9.78
C MET A 303 -31.76 -20.90 -10.29
N ARG A 304 -31.08 -22.00 -9.97
CA ARG A 304 -29.69 -22.24 -10.42
C ARG A 304 -29.53 -22.17 -11.95
N PRO A 305 -30.37 -22.78 -12.79
CA PRO A 305 -30.21 -22.72 -14.23
C PRO A 305 -30.54 -21.35 -14.85
N THR A 306 -31.20 -20.45 -14.10
CA THR A 306 -31.51 -19.09 -14.57
C THR A 306 -30.37 -18.09 -14.31
N LEU A 307 -29.31 -18.51 -13.61
CA LEU A 307 -28.16 -17.65 -13.34
C LEU A 307 -27.32 -17.46 -14.60
N PRO A 308 -26.60 -16.32 -14.72
CA PRO A 308 -25.69 -16.06 -15.83
C PRO A 308 -24.62 -17.15 -15.96
N GLU A 309 -24.41 -17.67 -17.18
CA GLU A 309 -23.41 -18.69 -17.45
C GLU A 309 -21.97 -18.14 -17.30
N GLY A 310 -21.06 -18.97 -16.82
CA GLY A 310 -19.63 -18.65 -16.75
C GLY A 310 -19.22 -17.76 -15.57
N ILE A 311 -20.14 -17.42 -14.66
CA ILE A 311 -19.83 -16.61 -13.48
C ILE A 311 -20.01 -17.46 -12.21
N PRO A 312 -18.98 -17.53 -11.35
CA PRO A 312 -19.12 -18.20 -10.06
C PRO A 312 -20.23 -17.54 -9.24
N SER A 313 -21.24 -18.34 -8.85
CA SER A 313 -22.42 -17.83 -8.14
C SER A 313 -22.60 -18.54 -6.80
N VAL A 314 -23.20 -17.83 -5.84
CA VAL A 314 -23.51 -18.34 -4.51
C VAL A 314 -24.81 -17.73 -3.98
N PHE A 315 -25.67 -18.56 -3.41
CA PHE A 315 -26.88 -18.14 -2.69
C PHE A 315 -26.53 -17.90 -1.24
N ILE A 316 -26.81 -16.70 -0.72
CA ILE A 316 -26.45 -16.29 0.63
C ILE A 316 -27.63 -15.66 1.38
N SER A 317 -27.60 -15.78 2.69
CA SER A 317 -28.36 -14.90 3.59
C SER A 317 -27.43 -14.33 4.64
N SER A 318 -27.30 -13.00 4.64
CA SER A 318 -26.54 -12.29 5.67
C SER A 318 -27.24 -12.34 7.03
N VAL A 319 -28.57 -12.39 7.06
CA VAL A 319 -29.35 -12.42 8.30
C VAL A 319 -29.30 -13.80 8.94
N ALA A 320 -29.51 -14.86 8.12
CA ALA A 320 -29.45 -16.25 8.57
C ALA A 320 -28.02 -16.83 8.64
N ASN A 321 -26.99 -16.04 8.27
CA ASN A 321 -25.61 -16.47 8.16
C ASN A 321 -25.41 -17.69 7.23
N MET A 322 -26.28 -17.82 6.21
CA MET A 322 -26.28 -18.93 5.27
C MET A 322 -25.20 -18.72 4.20
N ASN A 323 -24.34 -19.72 3.98
CA ASN A 323 -23.26 -19.74 2.97
C ASN A 323 -22.24 -18.58 3.04
N ILE A 324 -22.18 -17.84 4.13
CA ILE A 324 -21.24 -16.72 4.28
C ILE A 324 -19.78 -17.20 4.25
N THR A 325 -19.47 -18.33 4.89
CA THR A 325 -18.12 -18.91 4.88
C THR A 325 -17.73 -19.33 3.45
N LYS A 326 -18.66 -19.95 2.71
CA LYS A 326 -18.43 -20.33 1.31
C LYS A 326 -18.16 -19.11 0.42
N LEU A 327 -18.91 -18.02 0.61
CA LEU A 327 -18.68 -16.75 -0.09
C LEU A 327 -17.29 -16.22 0.19
N LYS A 328 -16.84 -16.20 1.45
CA LYS A 328 -15.49 -15.76 1.83
C LYS A 328 -14.40 -16.58 1.15
N ASP A 329 -14.55 -17.92 1.14
CA ASP A 329 -13.60 -18.83 0.49
C ASP A 329 -13.54 -18.54 -1.04
N MET A 330 -14.70 -18.40 -1.70
CA MET A 330 -14.78 -18.09 -3.14
C MET A 330 -14.15 -16.74 -3.50
N LEU A 331 -14.36 -15.71 -2.66
CA LEU A 331 -13.75 -14.40 -2.85
C LEU A 331 -12.24 -14.48 -2.68
N TRP A 332 -11.76 -15.21 -1.68
CA TRP A 332 -10.34 -15.41 -1.47
C TRP A 332 -9.69 -16.11 -2.66
N ASP A 333 -10.30 -17.16 -3.20
CA ASP A 333 -9.80 -17.89 -4.37
C ASP A 333 -9.76 -17.01 -5.62
N ALA A 334 -10.72 -16.10 -5.78
CA ALA A 334 -10.72 -15.12 -6.86
C ALA A 334 -9.59 -14.09 -6.75
N LEU A 335 -9.22 -13.70 -5.52
CA LEU A 335 -8.13 -12.75 -5.27
C LEU A 335 -6.73 -13.36 -5.47
N GLN A 336 -6.61 -14.69 -5.55
CA GLN A 336 -5.33 -15.37 -5.76
C GLN A 336 -5.03 -15.67 -7.24
N LYS A 337 -6.01 -15.48 -8.13
CA LYS A 337 -5.89 -15.67 -9.59
C LYS A 337 -5.44 -14.37 -10.26
#